data_728d3061b2e8859ad9e2ee21269d981c
#
_entry.id   728d3061b2e8859ad9e2ee21269d981c
#
_cell.length_a   1.000
_cell.length_b   1.000
_cell.length_c   1.000
_cell.angle_alpha   90.00
_cell.angle_beta   90.00
_cell.angle_gamma   90.00
#
_symmetry.space_group_name_H-M   'P 1'
#
loop_
_entity.id
_entity.type
_entity.pdbx_description
1 polymer ?
#
loop_
_entity_poly.entity_id
_entity_poly.type
_entity_poly.pdbx_seq_one_letter_code
_entity_poly.pdbx_strand_id
1 'polypeptide(L)'
;MLAAAAITSGDGSFLFSTDEEANDPRCIAAFLGSGHGFQEVVVAEPTNCEAVLAHRGIASVLMQFQGAAGHASGANAIHASALHQAMRWGNRALDFVADQSHQRFGGLTGLRFNIGRVEGGIKANMIAPSAEVRFGFRPLPSMSIDELHHQFGTLSEPGAVERYQETFRGPPLPSGDIATAEDRRLLARDLAEALGLPIGPAVDFWTEASLFSAAGMTTIVYGPGHIAQAHTADEWVELDQLERYAESIRRILDQPHT
;
A
#
# COMPACT_ATOMS: atom_id res chain seq x y z
N MET A 1 -20.48 11.56 7.33
CA MET A 1 -19.86 12.86 7.06
C MET A 1 -20.88 13.93 6.64
N LEU A 2 -21.59 13.81 5.51
CA LEU A 2 -22.56 14.84 5.05
C LEU A 2 -23.63 15.19 6.09
N ALA A 3 -24.18 14.21 6.81
CA ALA A 3 -25.16 14.47 7.85
C ALA A 3 -24.56 15.26 9.04
N ALA A 4 -23.29 15.01 9.40
CA ALA A 4 -22.61 15.79 10.42
C ALA A 4 -22.32 17.21 9.94
N ALA A 5 -21.85 17.37 8.71
CA ALA A 5 -21.60 18.68 8.11
C ALA A 5 -22.86 19.53 8.00
N ALA A 6 -24.04 18.94 7.75
CA ALA A 6 -25.31 19.64 7.62
C ALA A 6 -25.82 20.27 8.93
N ILE A 7 -25.29 19.87 10.09
CA ILE A 7 -25.74 20.34 11.41
C ILE A 7 -24.70 21.18 12.15
N THR A 8 -23.57 21.51 11.49
CA THR A 8 -22.52 22.35 12.05
C THR A 8 -22.42 23.67 11.28
N SER A 9 -21.90 24.70 11.94
CA SER A 9 -21.58 25.99 11.35
C SER A 9 -20.08 26.13 11.05
N GLY A 10 -19.31 25.05 11.26
CA GLY A 10 -17.85 25.06 11.11
C GLY A 10 -17.40 25.01 9.67
N ASP A 11 -16.19 25.49 9.42
CA ASP A 11 -15.53 25.47 8.11
C ASP A 11 -14.82 24.13 7.90
N GLY A 12 -15.29 23.35 6.93
CA GLY A 12 -14.66 22.11 6.52
C GLY A 12 -14.88 21.83 5.05
N SER A 13 -13.92 21.20 4.41
CA SER A 13 -14.03 20.75 3.02
C SER A 13 -14.13 19.24 2.96
N PHE A 14 -15.02 18.74 2.12
CA PHE A 14 -15.21 17.31 1.89
C PHE A 14 -14.83 16.95 0.45
N LEU A 15 -13.90 16.03 0.32
CA LEU A 15 -13.52 15.44 -0.95
C LEU A 15 -14.10 14.03 -1.05
N PHE A 16 -14.82 13.73 -2.11
CA PHE A 16 -15.32 12.39 -2.43
C PHE A 16 -14.57 11.87 -3.65
N SER A 17 -13.73 10.88 -3.48
CA SER A 17 -13.08 10.17 -4.57
C SER A 17 -14.01 9.08 -5.13
N THR A 18 -13.90 8.78 -6.42
CA THR A 18 -14.75 7.80 -7.12
C THR A 18 -13.98 6.63 -7.68
N ASP A 19 -12.64 6.69 -7.68
CA ASP A 19 -11.78 5.78 -8.43
C ASP A 19 -10.90 4.90 -7.52
N GLU A 20 -11.07 4.97 -6.20
CA GLU A 20 -10.20 4.29 -5.22
C GLU A 20 -10.24 2.76 -5.41
N GLU A 21 -11.42 2.18 -5.47
CA GLU A 21 -11.62 0.73 -5.66
C GLU A 21 -11.14 0.23 -7.04
N ALA A 22 -11.02 1.13 -8.00
CA ALA A 22 -10.44 0.82 -9.31
C ALA A 22 -8.89 0.90 -9.32
N ASN A 23 -8.28 1.23 -8.19
CA ASN A 23 -6.84 1.51 -8.07
C ASN A 23 -6.38 2.61 -9.05
N ASP A 24 -7.21 3.62 -9.28
CA ASP A 24 -6.92 4.73 -10.18
C ASP A 24 -6.83 6.05 -9.42
N PRO A 25 -5.62 6.60 -9.19
CA PRO A 25 -5.41 7.79 -8.37
C PRO A 25 -5.77 9.11 -9.09
N ARG A 26 -6.43 9.08 -10.26
CA ARG A 26 -6.71 10.28 -11.06
C ARG A 26 -7.50 11.34 -10.30
N CYS A 27 -8.47 10.92 -9.48
CA CYS A 27 -9.28 11.85 -8.69
C CYS A 27 -8.40 12.64 -7.71
N ILE A 28 -7.58 11.94 -6.93
CA ILE A 28 -6.67 12.57 -5.97
C ILE A 28 -5.60 13.41 -6.69
N ALA A 29 -5.03 12.91 -7.78
CA ALA A 29 -4.04 13.65 -8.56
C ALA A 29 -4.63 14.96 -9.13
N ALA A 30 -5.86 14.94 -9.62
CA ALA A 30 -6.55 16.13 -10.11
C ALA A 30 -6.82 17.15 -8.98
N PHE A 31 -7.24 16.68 -7.81
CA PHE A 31 -7.42 17.53 -6.64
C PHE A 31 -6.09 18.16 -6.21
N LEU A 32 -5.02 17.38 -6.07
CA LEU A 32 -3.69 17.87 -5.69
C LEU A 32 -3.15 18.91 -6.68
N GLY A 33 -3.46 18.75 -7.97
CA GLY A 33 -3.09 19.70 -9.03
C GLY A 33 -3.94 21.00 -9.07
N SER A 34 -5.01 21.10 -8.29
CA SER A 34 -5.94 22.26 -8.34
C SER A 34 -5.44 23.52 -7.61
N GLY A 35 -4.30 23.45 -6.93
CA GLY A 35 -3.76 24.59 -6.17
C GLY A 35 -4.51 24.88 -4.87
N HIS A 36 -5.03 23.81 -4.23
CA HIS A 36 -5.70 23.89 -2.92
C HIS A 36 -4.77 24.43 -1.83
N GLY A 37 -5.35 25.07 -0.79
CA GLY A 37 -4.60 25.61 0.36
C GLY A 37 -4.57 24.68 1.58
N PHE A 38 -5.08 23.44 1.47
CA PHE A 38 -5.19 22.53 2.60
C PHE A 38 -3.83 21.94 3.00
N GLN A 39 -3.59 21.84 4.31
CA GLN A 39 -2.36 21.30 4.90
C GLN A 39 -2.58 20.02 5.69
N GLU A 40 -3.82 19.76 6.09
CA GLU A 40 -4.22 18.64 6.92
C GLU A 40 -5.37 17.88 6.27
N VAL A 41 -5.32 16.56 6.36
CA VAL A 41 -6.32 15.68 5.74
C VAL A 41 -6.66 14.52 6.67
N VAL A 42 -7.96 14.25 6.80
CA VAL A 42 -8.50 13.05 7.44
C VAL A 42 -9.14 12.18 6.37
N VAL A 43 -8.60 11.01 6.13
CA VAL A 43 -9.12 10.02 5.16
C VAL A 43 -10.00 9.01 5.89
N ALA A 44 -11.24 8.86 5.41
CA ALA A 44 -12.23 8.00 6.05
C ALA A 44 -12.12 6.55 5.52
N GLU A 45 -11.43 5.72 6.29
CA GLU A 45 -11.30 4.27 6.06
C GLU A 45 -11.65 3.50 7.35
N PRO A 46 -11.98 2.20 7.27
CA PRO A 46 -12.45 1.44 8.43
C PRO A 46 -11.32 1.18 9.44
N THR A 47 -11.21 2.06 10.44
CA THR A 47 -10.20 2.04 11.50
C THR A 47 -10.78 1.95 12.90
N ASN A 48 -12.01 1.44 13.08
CA ASN A 48 -12.70 1.35 14.38
C ASN A 48 -12.88 2.70 15.09
N CYS A 49 -12.93 3.82 14.37
CA CYS A 49 -12.88 5.17 14.95
C CYS A 49 -11.62 5.41 15.77
N GLU A 50 -10.47 4.90 15.34
CA GLU A 50 -9.15 5.20 15.88
C GLU A 50 -8.27 5.82 14.79
N ALA A 51 -7.52 6.86 15.14
CA ALA A 51 -6.62 7.54 14.22
C ALA A 51 -5.40 6.67 13.89
N VAL A 52 -5.23 6.29 12.65
CA VAL A 52 -4.09 5.55 12.13
C VAL A 52 -3.08 6.54 11.56
N LEU A 53 -1.86 6.50 12.07
CA LEU A 53 -0.77 7.42 11.75
C LEU A 53 0.26 6.82 10.79
N ALA A 54 0.15 5.52 10.52
CA ALA A 54 1.06 4.81 9.63
C ALA A 54 0.39 3.60 8.98
N HIS A 55 0.65 3.40 7.70
CA HIS A 55 0.32 2.18 7.00
C HIS A 55 1.39 1.82 5.96
N ARG A 56 1.36 0.57 5.49
CA ARG A 56 2.30 0.11 4.47
C ARG A 56 2.04 0.75 3.12
N GLY A 57 3.11 0.87 2.32
CA GLY A 57 2.97 1.04 0.88
C GLY A 57 2.53 -0.26 0.21
N ILE A 58 2.35 -0.19 -1.10
CA ILE A 58 2.05 -1.34 -1.95
C ILE A 58 2.76 -1.18 -3.29
N ALA A 59 3.33 -2.28 -3.79
CA ALA A 59 3.77 -2.39 -5.18
C ALA A 59 3.35 -3.74 -5.73
N SER A 60 2.91 -3.74 -6.99
CA SER A 60 2.59 -4.95 -7.75
C SER A 60 3.48 -5.02 -8.98
N VAL A 61 3.98 -6.20 -9.29
CA VAL A 61 4.96 -6.42 -10.35
C VAL A 61 4.57 -7.62 -11.22
N LEU A 62 4.76 -7.44 -12.51
CA LEU A 62 4.79 -8.51 -13.51
C LEU A 62 6.24 -8.71 -13.94
N MET A 63 6.75 -9.93 -13.79
CA MET A 63 8.10 -10.31 -14.17
C MET A 63 8.06 -11.48 -15.14
N GLN A 64 8.72 -11.35 -16.27
CA GLN A 64 8.78 -12.38 -17.29
C GLN A 64 10.21 -12.91 -17.43
N PHE A 65 10.32 -14.22 -17.38
CA PHE A 65 11.56 -14.95 -17.53
C PHE A 65 11.64 -15.58 -18.91
N GLN A 66 12.82 -15.56 -19.51
CA GLN A 66 13.11 -16.22 -20.77
C GLN A 66 13.92 -17.49 -20.56
N GLY A 67 13.70 -18.45 -21.44
CA GLY A 67 14.40 -19.72 -21.51
C GLY A 67 14.63 -20.17 -22.95
N ALA A 68 15.30 -21.27 -23.14
CA ALA A 68 15.51 -21.87 -24.44
C ALA A 68 14.68 -23.15 -24.59
N ALA A 69 13.74 -23.15 -25.56
CA ALA A 69 12.94 -24.34 -25.84
C ALA A 69 13.82 -25.55 -26.21
N GLY A 70 13.41 -26.73 -25.78
CA GLY A 70 14.15 -27.96 -26.09
C GLY A 70 13.54 -29.18 -25.38
N HIS A 71 14.15 -30.33 -25.60
CA HIS A 71 13.74 -31.57 -24.95
C HIS A 71 14.33 -31.63 -23.52
N ALA A 72 13.53 -32.01 -22.54
CA ALA A 72 13.92 -32.00 -21.13
C ALA A 72 15.08 -32.94 -20.78
N SER A 73 15.39 -33.93 -21.63
CA SER A 73 16.56 -34.80 -21.47
C SER A 73 17.89 -34.15 -21.86
N GLY A 74 17.86 -32.93 -22.42
CA GLY A 74 19.09 -32.21 -22.78
C GLY A 74 19.93 -31.85 -21.55
N ALA A 75 21.26 -31.95 -21.66
CA ALA A 75 22.18 -31.69 -20.53
C ALA A 75 22.01 -30.28 -19.91
N ASN A 76 21.56 -29.30 -20.68
CA ASN A 76 21.37 -27.92 -20.23
C ASN A 76 19.93 -27.61 -19.76
N ALA A 77 19.04 -28.60 -19.71
CA ALA A 77 17.63 -28.36 -19.42
C ALA A 77 17.41 -27.63 -18.06
N ILE A 78 18.22 -27.94 -17.05
CA ILE A 78 18.11 -27.37 -15.73
C ILE A 78 18.40 -25.84 -15.69
N HIS A 79 19.24 -25.36 -16.60
CA HIS A 79 19.61 -23.93 -16.71
C HIS A 79 18.80 -23.19 -17.77
N ALA A 80 18.37 -23.89 -18.81
CA ALA A 80 17.66 -23.29 -19.94
C ALA A 80 16.17 -23.00 -19.69
N SER A 81 15.58 -23.57 -18.64
CA SER A 81 14.15 -23.45 -18.36
C SER A 81 13.80 -22.14 -17.66
N ALA A 82 12.93 -21.36 -18.26
CA ALA A 82 12.38 -20.12 -17.67
C ALA A 82 11.65 -20.40 -16.32
N LEU A 83 10.93 -21.53 -16.21
CA LEU A 83 10.29 -21.91 -14.95
C LEU A 83 11.31 -22.17 -13.84
N HIS A 84 12.44 -22.81 -14.16
CA HIS A 84 13.51 -23.03 -13.17
C HIS A 84 14.15 -21.71 -12.72
N GLN A 85 14.30 -20.75 -13.65
CA GLN A 85 14.76 -19.40 -13.32
C GLN A 85 13.79 -18.68 -12.39
N ALA A 86 12.49 -18.72 -12.71
CA ALA A 86 11.44 -18.14 -11.88
C ALA A 86 11.40 -18.75 -10.46
N MET A 87 11.53 -20.07 -10.34
CA MET A 87 11.56 -20.75 -9.05
C MET A 87 12.79 -20.38 -8.22
N ARG A 88 13.97 -20.28 -8.83
CA ARG A 88 15.19 -19.85 -8.14
C ARG A 88 15.09 -18.41 -7.65
N TRP A 89 14.56 -17.54 -8.50
CA TRP A 89 14.27 -16.16 -8.11
C TRP A 89 13.28 -16.13 -6.94
N GLY A 90 12.18 -16.88 -7.01
CA GLY A 90 11.18 -16.94 -5.96
C GLY A 90 11.74 -17.37 -4.61
N ASN A 91 12.61 -18.39 -4.58
CA ASN A 91 13.28 -18.79 -3.35
C ASN A 91 14.16 -17.66 -2.78
N ARG A 92 14.99 -17.02 -3.62
CA ARG A 92 15.83 -15.89 -3.17
C ARG A 92 14.99 -14.70 -2.71
N ALA A 93 13.83 -14.46 -3.34
CA ALA A 93 12.91 -13.41 -2.93
C ALA A 93 12.31 -13.69 -1.54
N LEU A 94 11.92 -14.93 -1.27
CA LEU A 94 11.43 -15.35 0.05
C LEU A 94 12.51 -15.21 1.13
N ASP A 95 13.75 -15.63 0.85
CA ASP A 95 14.88 -15.48 1.76
C ASP A 95 15.18 -14.00 2.03
N PHE A 96 15.23 -13.17 0.98
CA PHE A 96 15.41 -11.73 1.09
C PHE A 96 14.35 -11.09 2.00
N VAL A 97 13.08 -11.45 1.83
CA VAL A 97 11.99 -10.92 2.64
C VAL A 97 12.09 -11.40 4.10
N ALA A 98 12.49 -12.65 4.33
CA ALA A 98 12.72 -13.17 5.68
C ALA A 98 13.82 -12.39 6.41
N ASP A 99 14.88 -12.00 5.72
CA ASP A 99 15.96 -11.17 6.26
C ASP A 99 15.49 -9.76 6.65
N GLN A 100 14.40 -9.24 6.04
CA GLN A 100 13.79 -7.96 6.40
C GLN A 100 12.86 -8.03 7.63
N SER A 101 12.68 -9.20 8.24
CA SER A 101 11.74 -9.41 9.36
C SER A 101 12.05 -8.58 10.61
N HIS A 102 13.27 -8.10 10.78
CA HIS A 102 13.72 -7.27 11.90
C HIS A 102 13.38 -5.77 11.75
N GLN A 103 13.05 -5.31 10.55
CA GLN A 103 12.72 -3.91 10.28
C GLN A 103 11.45 -3.50 11.04
N ARG A 104 11.40 -2.25 11.52
CA ARG A 104 10.30 -1.72 12.34
C ARG A 104 9.98 -0.29 11.95
N PHE A 105 8.68 0.06 11.97
CA PHE A 105 8.23 1.45 11.87
C PHE A 105 6.82 1.60 12.47
N GLY A 106 6.65 2.49 13.44
CA GLY A 106 5.33 2.86 13.97
C GLY A 106 4.46 1.70 14.47
N GLY A 107 5.06 0.57 14.88
CA GLY A 107 4.36 -0.67 15.24
C GLY A 107 4.29 -1.71 14.11
N LEU A 108 4.53 -1.34 12.88
CA LEU A 108 4.66 -2.26 11.74
C LEU A 108 5.98 -3.04 11.79
N THR A 109 5.98 -4.27 11.29
CA THR A 109 7.16 -5.16 11.34
C THR A 109 7.41 -5.86 10.01
N GLY A 110 8.66 -5.86 9.55
CA GLY A 110 9.13 -6.58 8.37
C GLY A 110 8.51 -6.12 7.06
N LEU A 111 9.07 -6.57 5.96
CA LEU A 111 8.50 -6.43 4.62
C LEU A 111 7.41 -7.49 4.42
N ARG A 112 6.23 -7.12 3.89
CA ARG A 112 5.23 -8.09 3.44
C ARG A 112 5.44 -8.39 1.97
N PHE A 113 5.25 -9.65 1.57
CA PHE A 113 5.49 -10.11 0.21
C PHE A 113 4.56 -11.27 -0.13
N ASN A 114 4.11 -11.34 -1.37
CA ASN A 114 3.32 -12.45 -1.89
C ASN A 114 3.63 -12.70 -3.37
N ILE A 115 3.88 -13.95 -3.74
CA ILE A 115 3.84 -14.39 -5.12
C ILE A 115 2.41 -14.88 -5.39
N GLY A 116 1.63 -14.06 -6.11
CA GLY A 116 0.22 -14.32 -6.36
C GLY A 116 -0.05 -15.24 -7.55
N ARG A 117 0.89 -15.31 -8.51
CA ARG A 117 0.74 -16.16 -9.72
C ARG A 117 2.08 -16.54 -10.28
N VAL A 118 2.19 -17.79 -10.73
CA VAL A 118 3.31 -18.31 -11.53
C VAL A 118 2.74 -19.11 -12.68
N GLU A 119 3.13 -18.77 -13.89
CA GLU A 119 2.71 -19.47 -15.13
C GLU A 119 3.89 -19.73 -16.04
N GLY A 120 3.82 -20.80 -16.82
CA GLY A 120 4.83 -21.12 -17.83
C GLY A 120 4.90 -22.59 -18.20
N GLY A 121 5.72 -22.87 -19.19
CA GLY A 121 5.90 -24.22 -19.70
C GLY A 121 4.69 -24.79 -20.46
N ILE A 122 4.83 -26.02 -20.97
CA ILE A 122 3.80 -26.70 -21.76
C ILE A 122 3.61 -28.14 -21.29
N LYS A 123 4.69 -28.89 -21.19
CA LYS A 123 4.71 -30.34 -20.85
C LYS A 123 5.98 -30.69 -20.08
N ALA A 124 5.92 -31.77 -19.29
CA ALA A 124 7.04 -32.24 -18.48
C ALA A 124 8.30 -32.61 -19.27
N ASN A 125 8.15 -33.02 -20.52
CA ASN A 125 9.28 -33.40 -21.40
C ASN A 125 9.80 -32.24 -22.28
N MET A 126 9.35 -31.00 -22.02
CA MET A 126 9.77 -29.79 -22.74
C MET A 126 10.37 -28.78 -21.77
N ILE A 127 11.48 -28.17 -22.19
CA ILE A 127 12.06 -27.02 -21.48
C ILE A 127 11.13 -25.82 -21.68
N ALA A 128 10.77 -25.14 -20.59
CA ALA A 128 9.91 -23.98 -20.62
C ALA A 128 10.63 -22.77 -21.30
N PRO A 129 10.15 -22.29 -22.45
CA PRO A 129 10.77 -21.16 -23.12
C PRO A 129 10.45 -19.81 -22.47
N SER A 130 9.37 -19.74 -21.69
CA SER A 130 8.96 -18.55 -20.97
C SER A 130 8.29 -18.92 -19.65
N ALA A 131 8.35 -18.01 -18.68
CA ALA A 131 7.57 -18.05 -17.47
C ALA A 131 7.19 -16.62 -17.04
N GLU A 132 6.02 -16.47 -16.41
CA GLU A 132 5.55 -15.23 -15.84
C GLU A 132 5.33 -15.40 -14.34
N VAL A 133 5.77 -14.42 -13.55
CA VAL A 133 5.52 -14.31 -12.13
C VAL A 133 4.83 -12.99 -11.86
N ARG A 134 3.70 -13.03 -11.14
CA ARG A 134 3.07 -11.85 -10.58
C ARG A 134 3.24 -11.86 -9.08
N PHE A 135 3.83 -10.82 -8.56
CA PHE A 135 4.08 -10.67 -7.14
C PHE A 135 3.79 -9.26 -6.65
N GLY A 136 3.62 -9.12 -5.36
CA GLY A 136 3.47 -7.83 -4.71
C GLY A 136 4.24 -7.79 -3.42
N PHE A 137 4.60 -6.58 -3.01
CA PHE A 137 5.22 -6.33 -1.72
C PHE A 137 4.65 -5.07 -1.06
N ARG A 138 4.73 -5.04 0.28
CA ARG A 138 4.20 -3.93 1.10
C ARG A 138 5.29 -3.40 2.01
N PRO A 139 5.99 -2.34 1.59
CA PRO A 139 7.08 -1.74 2.35
C PRO A 139 6.58 -1.01 3.60
N LEU A 140 7.47 -0.87 4.57
CA LEU A 140 7.32 0.08 5.67
C LEU A 140 7.56 1.51 5.18
N PRO A 141 7.10 2.55 5.90
CA PRO A 141 7.44 3.95 5.61
C PRO A 141 8.95 4.27 5.64
N SER A 142 9.73 3.43 6.31
CA SER A 142 11.20 3.51 6.37
C SER A 142 11.91 2.77 5.23
N MET A 143 11.20 2.25 4.23
CA MET A 143 11.75 1.49 3.11
C MET A 143 11.49 2.21 1.79
N SER A 144 12.50 2.29 0.91
CA SER A 144 12.33 2.80 -0.44
C SER A 144 11.71 1.75 -1.36
N ILE A 145 10.61 2.09 -2.03
CA ILE A 145 9.99 1.22 -3.04
C ILE A 145 10.96 1.00 -4.21
N ASP A 146 11.68 2.03 -4.63
CA ASP A 146 12.62 1.94 -5.76
C ASP A 146 13.81 1.04 -5.43
N GLU A 147 14.35 1.14 -4.21
CA GLU A 147 15.40 0.25 -3.76
C GLU A 147 14.91 -1.21 -3.69
N LEU A 148 13.70 -1.45 -3.20
CA LEU A 148 13.11 -2.79 -3.17
C LEU A 148 12.91 -3.36 -4.58
N HIS A 149 12.46 -2.55 -5.55
CA HIS A 149 12.40 -2.97 -6.96
C HIS A 149 13.78 -3.36 -7.47
N HIS A 150 14.80 -2.55 -7.19
CA HIS A 150 16.16 -2.87 -7.57
C HIS A 150 16.62 -4.19 -6.93
N GLN A 151 16.42 -4.36 -5.63
CA GLN A 151 16.77 -5.61 -4.92
C GLN A 151 16.08 -6.83 -5.53
N PHE A 152 14.75 -6.80 -5.71
CA PHE A 152 14.01 -7.91 -6.33
C PHE A 152 14.49 -8.22 -7.75
N GLY A 153 14.85 -7.20 -8.53
CA GLY A 153 15.42 -7.37 -9.87
C GLY A 153 16.77 -8.08 -9.87
N THR A 154 17.65 -7.72 -8.91
CA THR A 154 19.00 -8.30 -8.80
C THR A 154 19.03 -9.74 -8.27
N LEU A 155 17.93 -10.25 -7.73
CA LEU A 155 17.83 -11.65 -7.28
C LEU A 155 17.77 -12.64 -8.45
N SER A 156 17.57 -12.17 -9.68
CA SER A 156 17.55 -13.02 -10.88
C SER A 156 18.98 -13.30 -11.38
N GLU A 157 19.16 -14.39 -12.13
CA GLU A 157 20.39 -14.61 -12.88
C GLU A 157 20.52 -13.56 -14.00
N PRO A 158 21.73 -13.09 -14.32
CA PRO A 158 21.94 -12.18 -15.42
C PRO A 158 21.34 -12.69 -16.74
N GLY A 159 20.52 -11.88 -17.40
CA GLY A 159 19.87 -12.22 -18.67
C GLY A 159 18.69 -13.19 -18.55
N ALA A 160 18.29 -13.62 -17.35
CA ALA A 160 17.13 -14.50 -17.17
C ALA A 160 15.79 -13.76 -17.29
N VAL A 161 15.77 -12.46 -17.01
CA VAL A 161 14.57 -11.62 -17.03
C VAL A 161 14.49 -10.87 -18.34
N GLU A 162 13.40 -11.09 -19.07
CA GLU A 162 13.05 -10.38 -20.30
C GLU A 162 12.31 -9.06 -19.98
N ARG A 163 11.43 -9.09 -18.95
CA ARG A 163 10.62 -7.95 -18.58
C ARG A 163 10.44 -7.90 -17.08
N TYR A 164 10.64 -6.74 -16.49
CA TYR A 164 10.27 -6.38 -15.11
C TYR A 164 9.42 -5.12 -15.18
N GLN A 165 8.15 -5.22 -14.80
CA GLN A 165 7.20 -4.12 -14.92
C GLN A 165 6.44 -3.94 -13.61
N GLU A 166 6.58 -2.77 -13.01
CA GLU A 166 5.65 -2.33 -11.99
C GLU A 166 4.27 -2.11 -12.63
N THR A 167 3.23 -2.72 -12.07
CA THR A 167 1.85 -2.62 -12.56
C THR A 167 0.98 -1.77 -11.67
N PHE A 168 1.38 -1.57 -10.42
CA PHE A 168 0.74 -0.67 -9.47
C PHE A 168 1.74 -0.22 -8.41
N ARG A 169 1.60 1.04 -7.96
CA ARG A 169 2.37 1.62 -6.87
C ARG A 169 1.48 2.50 -5.99
N GLY A 170 1.50 2.26 -4.67
CA GLY A 170 0.95 3.14 -3.66
C GLY A 170 2.01 3.42 -2.59
N PRO A 171 2.36 4.67 -2.31
CA PRO A 171 3.36 4.98 -1.29
C PRO A 171 2.87 4.61 0.12
N PRO A 172 3.75 4.42 1.10
CA PRO A 172 3.35 4.23 2.50
C PRO A 172 2.84 5.52 3.14
N LEU A 173 2.20 5.41 4.30
CA LEU A 173 1.88 6.55 5.17
C LEU A 173 2.75 6.45 6.44
N PRO A 174 3.45 7.51 6.85
CA PRO A 174 3.70 8.74 6.09
C PRO A 174 4.54 8.50 4.85
N SER A 175 4.36 9.35 3.84
CA SER A 175 5.07 9.31 2.58
C SER A 175 6.01 10.51 2.40
N GLY A 176 6.92 10.44 1.45
CA GLY A 176 7.93 11.46 1.15
C GLY A 176 9.33 10.99 1.52
N ASP A 177 10.16 11.88 2.04
CA ASP A 177 11.54 11.54 2.43
C ASP A 177 11.53 10.54 3.61
N ILE A 178 12.18 9.40 3.40
CA ILE A 178 12.31 8.32 4.39
C ILE A 178 13.01 8.84 5.67
N ALA A 179 13.99 9.71 5.54
CA ALA A 179 14.72 10.25 6.69
C ALA A 179 13.83 11.07 7.64
N THR A 180 12.72 11.63 7.14
CA THR A 180 11.75 12.42 7.91
C THR A 180 10.44 11.67 8.19
N ALA A 181 10.36 10.38 7.87
CA ALA A 181 9.13 9.61 8.02
C ALA A 181 8.63 9.58 9.47
N GLU A 182 9.52 9.43 10.45
CA GLU A 182 9.14 9.44 11.86
C GLU A 182 8.65 10.82 12.32
N ASP A 183 9.31 11.91 11.90
CA ASP A 183 8.87 13.27 12.21
C ASP A 183 7.48 13.55 11.65
N ARG A 184 7.20 13.11 10.42
CA ARG A 184 5.86 13.21 9.82
C ARG A 184 4.82 12.40 10.57
N ARG A 185 5.17 11.22 11.07
CA ARG A 185 4.28 10.41 11.92
C ARG A 185 3.97 11.11 13.25
N LEU A 186 4.96 11.81 13.81
CA LEU A 186 4.74 12.63 15.03
C LEU A 186 3.84 13.82 14.75
N LEU A 187 4.00 14.54 13.63
CA LEU A 187 3.07 15.60 13.22
C LEU A 187 1.63 15.08 13.06
N ALA A 188 1.46 13.89 12.47
CA ALA A 188 0.15 13.25 12.38
C ALA A 188 -0.42 12.88 13.75
N ARG A 189 0.42 12.52 14.74
CA ARG A 189 0.01 12.32 16.13
C ARG A 189 -0.50 13.62 16.74
N ASP A 190 0.28 14.69 16.62
CA ASP A 190 -0.08 15.99 17.17
C ASP A 190 -1.43 16.47 16.59
N LEU A 191 -1.65 16.26 15.28
CA LEU A 191 -2.93 16.52 14.65
C LEU A 191 -4.06 15.67 15.24
N ALA A 192 -3.88 14.36 15.40
CA ALA A 192 -4.90 13.49 15.97
C ALA A 192 -5.26 13.89 17.41
N GLU A 193 -4.25 14.25 18.22
CA GLU A 193 -4.42 14.75 19.60
C GLU A 193 -5.15 16.10 19.62
N ALA A 194 -4.79 17.05 18.74
CA ALA A 194 -5.46 18.34 18.60
C ALA A 194 -6.93 18.18 18.21
N LEU A 195 -7.24 17.23 17.33
CA LEU A 195 -8.61 16.88 16.94
C LEU A 195 -9.34 16.04 18.00
N GLY A 196 -8.68 15.66 19.09
CA GLY A 196 -9.26 14.83 20.15
C GLY A 196 -9.65 13.44 19.69
N LEU A 197 -8.90 12.86 18.75
CA LEU A 197 -9.13 11.52 18.23
C LEU A 197 -8.31 10.47 18.99
N PRO A 198 -8.89 9.32 19.34
CA PRO A 198 -8.12 8.21 19.92
C PRO A 198 -7.13 7.69 18.88
N ILE A 199 -5.90 7.40 19.30
CA ILE A 199 -4.85 6.89 18.41
C ILE A 199 -4.87 5.36 18.44
N GLY A 200 -5.02 4.77 17.25
CA GLY A 200 -5.00 3.33 17.03
C GLY A 200 -3.63 2.80 16.56
N PRO A 201 -3.53 1.48 16.40
CA PRO A 201 -2.33 0.85 15.86
C PRO A 201 -2.13 1.20 14.37
N ALA A 202 -0.88 1.13 13.92
CA ALA A 202 -0.58 1.17 12.49
C ALA A 202 -1.18 -0.07 11.77
N VAL A 203 -1.53 0.08 10.49
CA VAL A 203 -2.25 -0.94 9.73
C VAL A 203 -1.46 -1.46 8.54
N ASP A 204 -1.72 -2.71 8.15
CA ASP A 204 -1.03 -3.36 7.03
C ASP A 204 -1.66 -3.06 5.65
N PHE A 205 -2.90 -2.54 5.60
CA PHE A 205 -3.56 -2.16 4.35
C PHE A 205 -3.13 -0.77 3.87
N TRP A 206 -3.30 -0.53 2.59
CA TRP A 206 -2.97 0.75 1.94
C TRP A 206 -4.23 1.60 1.81
N THR A 207 -4.08 2.92 1.86
CA THR A 207 -5.14 3.90 1.64
C THR A 207 -4.64 5.08 0.81
N GLU A 208 -5.55 5.84 0.20
CA GLU A 208 -5.23 7.09 -0.51
C GLU A 208 -4.60 8.17 0.39
N ALA A 209 -4.66 8.03 1.71
CA ALA A 209 -4.02 8.94 2.67
C ALA A 209 -2.53 9.18 2.37
N SER A 210 -1.86 8.14 1.87
CA SER A 210 -0.46 8.23 1.49
C SER A 210 -0.19 9.18 0.31
N LEU A 211 -1.15 9.38 -0.58
CA LEU A 211 -1.04 10.30 -1.72
C LEU A 211 -1.05 11.75 -1.25
N PHE A 212 -1.90 12.09 -0.28
CA PHE A 212 -1.92 13.40 0.37
C PHE A 212 -0.64 13.65 1.16
N SER A 213 -0.19 12.63 1.90
CA SER A 213 1.09 12.69 2.62
C SER A 213 2.27 12.90 1.67
N ALA A 214 2.29 12.24 0.51
CA ALA A 214 3.30 12.42 -0.54
C ALA A 214 3.31 13.85 -1.11
N ALA A 215 2.15 14.53 -1.12
CA ALA A 215 2.02 15.93 -1.51
C ALA A 215 2.41 16.91 -0.39
N GLY A 216 2.85 16.43 0.78
CA GLY A 216 3.34 17.24 1.89
C GLY A 216 2.32 17.58 2.96
N MET A 217 1.10 17.05 2.89
CA MET A 217 0.06 17.28 3.90
C MET A 217 0.25 16.39 5.12
N THR A 218 -0.08 16.90 6.29
CA THR A 218 -0.22 16.08 7.50
C THR A 218 -1.51 15.27 7.38
N THR A 219 -1.38 13.95 7.35
CA THR A 219 -2.49 13.07 7.01
C THR A 219 -2.69 11.98 8.05
N ILE A 220 -3.93 11.76 8.45
CA ILE A 220 -4.37 10.66 9.31
C ILE A 220 -5.48 9.87 8.61
N VAL A 221 -5.58 8.59 8.95
CA VAL A 221 -6.73 7.75 8.54
C VAL A 221 -7.63 7.55 9.73
N TYR A 222 -8.92 7.87 9.60
CA TYR A 222 -9.89 7.78 10.68
C TYR A 222 -11.29 7.57 10.16
N GLY A 223 -11.91 6.44 10.47
CA GLY A 223 -13.28 6.17 10.04
C GLY A 223 -13.94 5.03 10.79
N PRO A 224 -15.25 4.88 10.63
CA PRO A 224 -16.03 3.81 11.25
C PRO A 224 -15.81 2.49 10.51
N GLY A 225 -16.12 1.38 11.15
CA GLY A 225 -16.00 0.04 10.59
C GLY A 225 -14.65 -0.60 10.88
N HIS A 226 -14.58 -1.87 10.60
CA HIS A 226 -13.38 -2.68 10.76
C HIS A 226 -12.96 -3.27 9.42
N ILE A 227 -11.67 -3.18 9.08
CA ILE A 227 -11.16 -3.66 7.77
C ILE A 227 -11.48 -5.14 7.47
N ALA A 228 -11.71 -5.97 8.50
CA ALA A 228 -12.09 -7.37 8.29
C ALA A 228 -13.49 -7.56 7.69
N GLN A 229 -14.37 -6.55 7.73
CA GLN A 229 -15.67 -6.55 7.08
C GLN A 229 -15.61 -6.03 5.64
N ALA A 230 -14.60 -5.23 5.31
CA ALA A 230 -14.43 -4.69 3.97
C ALA A 230 -14.19 -5.81 2.94
N HIS A 231 -14.75 -5.65 1.73
CA HIS A 231 -14.62 -6.59 0.60
C HIS A 231 -15.17 -7.99 0.89
N THR A 232 -16.09 -8.11 1.85
CA THR A 232 -16.82 -9.37 2.12
C THR A 232 -18.20 -9.36 1.47
N ALA A 233 -18.79 -10.56 1.26
CA ALA A 233 -20.11 -10.67 0.64
C ALA A 233 -21.22 -9.97 1.44
N ASP A 234 -21.09 -9.95 2.77
CA ASP A 234 -22.02 -9.32 3.70
C ASP A 234 -21.31 -8.19 4.46
N GLU A 235 -20.74 -7.24 3.73
CA GLU A 235 -20.07 -6.08 4.31
C GLU A 235 -21.01 -5.25 5.17
N TRP A 236 -20.56 -4.90 6.38
CA TRP A 236 -21.37 -4.19 7.36
C TRP A 236 -20.53 -3.29 8.25
N VAL A 237 -21.19 -2.33 8.88
CA VAL A 237 -20.63 -1.45 9.91
C VAL A 237 -21.59 -1.34 11.09
N GLU A 238 -21.07 -1.26 12.32
CA GLU A 238 -21.88 -1.10 13.50
C GLU A 238 -22.44 0.32 13.59
N LEU A 239 -23.73 0.45 13.98
CA LEU A 239 -24.40 1.76 14.07
C LEU A 239 -23.77 2.68 15.11
N ASP A 240 -23.30 2.14 16.22
CA ASP A 240 -22.62 2.92 17.25
C ASP A 240 -21.26 3.47 16.78
N GLN A 241 -20.58 2.81 15.86
CA GLN A 241 -19.38 3.35 15.21
C GLN A 241 -19.73 4.51 14.29
N LEU A 242 -20.83 4.44 13.53
CA LEU A 242 -21.31 5.55 12.72
C LEU A 242 -21.68 6.77 13.59
N GLU A 243 -22.33 6.54 14.73
CA GLU A 243 -22.68 7.61 15.68
C GLU A 243 -21.42 8.26 16.27
N ARG A 244 -20.46 7.46 16.77
CA ARG A 244 -19.18 7.96 17.28
C ARG A 244 -18.40 8.75 16.24
N TYR A 245 -18.36 8.25 14.99
CA TYR A 245 -17.69 8.93 13.90
C TYR A 245 -18.37 10.26 13.56
N ALA A 246 -19.70 10.29 13.45
CA ALA A 246 -20.46 11.51 13.20
C ALA A 246 -20.26 12.58 14.30
N GLU A 247 -20.20 12.14 15.58
CA GLU A 247 -19.91 13.01 16.70
C GLU A 247 -18.48 13.59 16.64
N SER A 248 -17.51 12.77 16.27
CA SER A 248 -16.13 13.21 16.11
C SER A 248 -15.99 14.24 14.98
N ILE A 249 -16.59 13.96 13.82
CA ILE A 249 -16.56 14.88 12.67
C ILE A 249 -17.26 16.22 13.03
N ARG A 250 -18.41 16.17 13.71
CA ARG A 250 -19.08 17.37 14.17
C ARG A 250 -18.17 18.20 15.09
N ARG A 251 -17.54 17.57 16.08
CA ARG A 251 -16.63 18.23 17.01
C ARG A 251 -15.42 18.85 16.28
N ILE A 252 -14.85 18.17 15.29
CA ILE A 252 -13.77 18.70 14.47
C ILE A 252 -14.21 19.95 13.73
N LEU A 253 -15.38 19.92 13.08
CA LEU A 253 -15.90 21.04 12.31
C LEU A 253 -16.31 22.25 13.18
N ASP A 254 -16.71 22.00 14.44
CA ASP A 254 -17.10 23.06 15.39
C ASP A 254 -15.89 23.69 16.10
N GLN A 255 -14.66 23.17 15.93
CA GLN A 255 -13.47 23.79 16.49
C GLN A 255 -13.14 25.10 15.76
N PRO A 256 -12.84 26.19 16.51
CA PRO A 256 -12.37 27.42 15.86
C PRO A 256 -11.03 27.16 15.18
N HIS A 257 -10.97 27.37 13.90
CA HIS A 257 -9.70 27.34 13.14
C HIS A 257 -8.85 28.55 13.57
N THR A 258 -7.69 28.28 14.17
CA THR A 258 -6.71 29.32 14.58
C THR A 258 -5.78 29.66 13.44
#